data_0dbda4bf56cd5f7845d041467d986567
#
_entry.id   0dbda4bf56cd5f7845d041467d986567
#
_cell.length_a   1.000
_cell.length_b   1.000
_cell.length_c   1.000
_cell.angle_alpha   90.00
_cell.angle_beta   90.00
_cell.angle_gamma   90.00
#
_symmetry.space_group_name_H-M   'P 1'
#
loop_
_entity.id
_entity.type
_entity.pdbx_description
1 polymer ?
#
loop_
_entity_poly.entity_id
_entity_poly.type
_entity_poly.pdbx_seq_one_letter_code
_entity_poly.pdbx_strand_id
1 'polypeptide(L)'
;NLPKLKRNQTKLILPFTGEWTVLWGGDTKELNYHVEVEAQNGAFDIIITDENGKSYKNNGDNNEDYHAFGKELIAPCDAEVVLVVDGIKDNKPGEMNSYFILGNTVILKTDNDEYLLFAHFKQNSIVVKQGENVEKGELLGLCGNSGNSSEPHLHFHIQNVEDINQATGAKSYFEEIYVNGELKKDYSPIKNEKIKNK
;
A
#
# COMPACT_ATOMS: atom_id res chain seq x y z
N ASN A 1 -27.79 -0.25 2.55
CA ASN A 1 -26.92 0.10 1.40
C ASN A 1 -25.59 0.60 1.97
N LEU A 2 -24.48 -0.03 1.59
CA LEU A 2 -23.14 0.44 1.95
C LEU A 2 -22.83 1.80 1.27
N PRO A 3 -22.01 2.66 1.89
CA PRO A 3 -21.60 3.93 1.29
C PRO A 3 -20.95 3.69 -0.09
N LYS A 4 -21.21 4.57 -1.05
CA LYS A 4 -20.52 4.53 -2.35
C LYS A 4 -19.39 5.53 -2.33
N LEU A 5 -18.16 5.02 -2.46
CA LEU A 5 -16.95 5.80 -2.55
C LEU A 5 -16.31 5.59 -3.93
N LYS A 6 -16.22 6.65 -4.74
CA LYS A 6 -15.58 6.58 -6.06
C LYS A 6 -14.09 6.94 -6.00
N ARG A 7 -13.73 7.87 -5.11
CA ARG A 7 -12.38 8.34 -4.84
C ARG A 7 -12.31 8.90 -3.41
N ASN A 8 -11.10 9.07 -2.90
CA ASN A 8 -10.90 9.72 -1.61
C ASN A 8 -11.34 11.20 -1.63
N GLN A 9 -11.84 11.66 -0.49
CA GLN A 9 -12.09 13.06 -0.15
C GLN A 9 -10.99 13.61 0.74
N THR A 10 -10.41 12.75 1.58
CA THR A 10 -9.28 13.08 2.44
C THR A 10 -8.04 13.36 1.59
N LYS A 11 -7.33 14.43 1.94
CA LYS A 11 -6.06 14.78 1.31
C LYS A 11 -4.96 13.84 1.77
N LEU A 12 -4.32 13.18 0.85
CA LEU A 12 -3.32 12.15 1.12
C LEU A 12 -1.94 12.57 0.59
N ILE A 13 -0.90 12.25 1.36
CA ILE A 13 0.46 12.09 0.86
C ILE A 13 0.69 10.62 0.48
N LEU A 14 1.80 10.31 -0.22
CA LEU A 14 2.19 8.90 -0.43
C LEU A 14 2.54 8.25 0.91
N PRO A 15 2.17 6.98 1.13
CA PRO A 15 2.31 6.29 2.40
C PRO A 15 3.74 5.76 2.67
N PHE A 16 4.75 6.44 2.17
CA PHE A 16 6.18 6.10 2.32
C PHE A 16 7.08 7.31 2.09
N THR A 17 8.36 7.16 2.42
CA THR A 17 9.41 8.13 2.13
C THR A 17 10.29 7.64 0.96
N GLY A 18 10.99 8.57 0.31
CA GLY A 18 11.84 8.27 -0.84
C GLY A 18 11.04 8.09 -2.13
N GLU A 19 11.70 7.56 -3.16
CA GLU A 19 11.12 7.32 -4.48
C GLU A 19 10.80 5.83 -4.66
N TRP A 20 9.56 5.54 -5.06
CA TRP A 20 9.07 4.19 -5.32
C TRP A 20 8.48 4.10 -6.73
N THR A 21 8.32 2.88 -7.22
CA THR A 21 7.78 2.58 -8.55
C THR A 21 6.44 1.86 -8.41
N VAL A 22 5.44 2.32 -9.16
CA VAL A 22 4.12 1.65 -9.22
C VAL A 22 4.26 0.39 -10.07
N LEU A 23 4.16 -0.79 -9.45
CA LEU A 23 4.16 -2.08 -10.15
C LEU A 23 2.80 -2.36 -10.78
N TRP A 24 1.72 -2.13 -10.02
CA TRP A 24 0.33 -2.22 -10.45
C TRP A 24 -0.43 -0.99 -9.96
N GLY A 25 -1.11 -0.30 -10.89
CA GLY A 25 -1.92 0.89 -10.64
C GLY A 25 -2.53 1.40 -11.95
N GLY A 26 -3.71 1.98 -11.87
CA GLY A 26 -4.49 2.44 -13.02
C GLY A 26 -5.84 1.77 -13.13
N ASP A 27 -6.60 2.11 -14.17
CA ASP A 27 -8.02 1.79 -14.33
C ASP A 27 -8.31 0.65 -15.32
N THR A 28 -7.29 0.06 -15.92
CA THR A 28 -7.45 -1.06 -16.88
C THR A 28 -6.72 -2.30 -16.39
N LYS A 29 -7.15 -3.47 -16.85
CA LYS A 29 -6.53 -4.75 -16.48
C LYS A 29 -5.04 -4.84 -16.83
N GLU A 30 -4.63 -4.21 -17.93
CA GLU A 30 -3.23 -4.18 -18.38
C GLU A 30 -2.34 -3.37 -17.43
N LEU A 31 -2.90 -2.33 -16.84
CA LEU A 31 -2.21 -1.46 -15.88
C LEU A 31 -2.34 -1.98 -14.46
N ASN A 32 -3.45 -2.70 -14.14
CA ASN A 32 -3.78 -3.05 -12.78
C ASN A 32 -4.74 -4.25 -12.72
N TYR A 33 -4.23 -5.43 -12.41
CA TYR A 33 -5.08 -6.63 -12.29
C TYR A 33 -6.11 -6.54 -11.16
N HIS A 34 -5.89 -5.67 -10.16
CA HIS A 34 -6.82 -5.46 -9.04
C HIS A 34 -8.21 -4.96 -9.46
N VAL A 35 -8.34 -4.38 -10.66
CA VAL A 35 -9.66 -3.93 -11.17
C VAL A 35 -10.67 -5.06 -11.33
N GLU A 36 -10.21 -6.32 -11.33
CA GLU A 36 -11.08 -7.51 -11.37
C GLU A 36 -11.67 -7.88 -9.99
N VAL A 37 -11.18 -7.26 -8.90
CA VAL A 37 -11.63 -7.51 -7.52
C VAL A 37 -12.29 -6.24 -6.98
N GLU A 38 -13.60 -6.29 -6.72
CA GLU A 38 -14.39 -5.10 -6.35
C GLU A 38 -13.81 -4.35 -5.15
N ALA A 39 -13.40 -5.08 -4.10
CA ALA A 39 -12.80 -4.47 -2.89
C ALA A 39 -11.44 -3.82 -3.15
N GLN A 40 -10.72 -4.26 -4.18
CA GLN A 40 -9.38 -3.77 -4.52
C GLN A 40 -9.37 -2.85 -5.74
N ASN A 41 -10.53 -2.45 -6.23
CA ASN A 41 -10.62 -1.51 -7.34
C ASN A 41 -9.94 -0.18 -6.96
N GLY A 42 -8.92 0.22 -7.73
CA GLY A 42 -8.08 1.39 -7.41
C GLY A 42 -6.91 1.10 -6.46
N ALA A 43 -6.60 -0.17 -6.16
CA ALA A 43 -5.44 -0.56 -5.38
C ALA A 43 -4.13 -0.34 -6.15
N PHE A 44 -3.06 -0.25 -5.37
CA PHE A 44 -1.68 -0.17 -5.85
C PHE A 44 -0.84 -1.28 -5.25
N ASP A 45 0.03 -1.88 -6.06
CA ASP A 45 1.23 -2.56 -5.59
C ASP A 45 2.44 -1.69 -5.95
N ILE A 46 3.25 -1.35 -4.95
CA ILE A 46 4.31 -0.36 -5.08
C ILE A 46 5.61 -0.96 -4.56
N ILE A 47 6.67 -0.87 -5.38
CA ILE A 47 8.00 -1.42 -5.12
C ILE A 47 9.06 -0.32 -5.17
N ILE A 48 10.28 -0.65 -4.76
CA ILE A 48 11.45 0.19 -5.06
C ILE A 48 12.27 -0.51 -6.13
N THR A 49 12.65 0.21 -7.17
CA THR A 49 13.51 -0.28 -8.23
C THR A 49 14.83 0.49 -8.29
N ASP A 50 15.89 -0.17 -8.72
CA ASP A 50 17.16 0.47 -9.05
C ASP A 50 17.06 1.24 -10.41
N GLU A 51 18.19 1.79 -10.85
CA GLU A 51 18.29 2.52 -12.12
C GLU A 51 18.02 1.65 -13.36
N ASN A 52 18.17 0.32 -13.23
CA ASN A 52 17.89 -0.66 -14.28
C ASN A 52 16.47 -1.22 -14.22
N GLY A 53 15.64 -0.73 -13.29
CA GLY A 53 14.26 -1.18 -13.09
C GLY A 53 14.14 -2.49 -12.32
N LYS A 54 15.21 -3.00 -11.68
CA LYS A 54 15.16 -4.21 -10.86
C LYS A 54 14.67 -3.89 -9.43
N SER A 55 13.78 -4.72 -8.89
CA SER A 55 13.28 -4.62 -7.51
C SER A 55 14.24 -5.18 -6.46
N TYR A 56 15.28 -5.88 -6.88
CA TYR A 56 16.24 -6.55 -5.98
C TYR A 56 17.68 -6.44 -6.50
N LYS A 57 18.62 -6.59 -5.57
CA LYS A 57 20.07 -6.79 -5.78
C LYS A 57 20.40 -8.28 -5.68
N ASN A 58 21.61 -8.67 -6.04
CA ASN A 58 22.07 -10.07 -6.03
C ASN A 58 21.15 -10.98 -6.88
N ASN A 59 20.75 -12.13 -6.32
CA ASN A 59 19.88 -13.11 -7.01
C ASN A 59 18.41 -12.95 -6.67
N GLY A 60 18.03 -12.13 -5.68
CA GLY A 60 16.64 -12.01 -5.20
C GLY A 60 16.15 -13.24 -4.43
N ASP A 61 17.05 -14.06 -3.88
CA ASP A 61 16.69 -15.29 -3.17
C ASP A 61 16.17 -15.03 -1.75
N ASN A 62 16.49 -13.86 -1.19
CA ASN A 62 16.12 -13.46 0.17
C ASN A 62 15.37 -12.14 0.16
N ASN A 63 14.49 -11.93 1.15
CA ASN A 63 13.77 -10.66 1.28
C ASN A 63 14.70 -9.45 1.40
N GLU A 64 15.83 -9.59 2.05
CA GLU A 64 16.87 -8.56 2.23
C GLU A 64 17.55 -8.15 0.92
N ASP A 65 17.40 -8.91 -0.15
CA ASP A 65 17.87 -8.54 -1.49
C ASP A 65 16.94 -7.48 -2.12
N TYR A 66 15.67 -7.42 -1.70
CA TYR A 66 14.69 -6.50 -2.28
C TYR A 66 14.81 -5.10 -1.67
N HIS A 67 14.78 -4.09 -2.53
CA HIS A 67 14.97 -2.69 -2.13
C HIS A 67 13.85 -2.17 -1.24
N ALA A 68 12.62 -2.68 -1.40
CA ALA A 68 11.45 -2.30 -0.60
C ALA A 68 11.42 -2.95 0.78
N PHE A 69 12.07 -4.12 0.97
CA PHE A 69 12.01 -4.84 2.25
C PHE A 69 12.60 -4.04 3.40
N GLY A 70 11.83 -3.93 4.48
CA GLY A 70 12.23 -3.18 5.68
C GLY A 70 12.18 -1.66 5.53
N LYS A 71 11.60 -1.12 4.45
CA LYS A 71 11.39 0.32 4.29
C LYS A 71 10.18 0.78 5.08
N GLU A 72 10.26 2.00 5.59
CA GLU A 72 9.21 2.61 6.41
C GLU A 72 7.94 2.89 5.60
N LEU A 73 6.81 2.49 6.17
CA LEU A 73 5.47 2.83 5.71
C LEU A 73 4.84 3.78 6.72
N ILE A 74 4.29 4.89 6.24
CA ILE A 74 3.81 6.00 7.05
C ILE A 74 2.33 6.29 6.81
N ALA A 75 1.68 6.90 7.79
CA ALA A 75 0.30 7.37 7.68
C ALA A 75 0.19 8.47 6.61
N PRO A 76 -0.67 8.32 5.58
CA PRO A 76 -0.79 9.33 4.52
C PRO A 76 -1.62 10.55 4.94
N CYS A 77 -2.32 10.48 6.06
CA CYS A 77 -3.11 11.55 6.67
C CYS A 77 -3.31 11.25 8.16
N ASP A 78 -3.89 12.20 8.89
CA ASP A 78 -4.39 11.94 10.24
C ASP A 78 -5.56 10.95 10.17
N ALA A 79 -5.57 9.93 11.03
CA ALA A 79 -6.57 8.87 11.01
C ALA A 79 -6.58 8.04 12.31
N GLU A 80 -7.65 7.27 12.52
CA GLU A 80 -7.75 6.26 13.57
C GLU A 80 -7.26 4.91 13.05
N VAL A 81 -6.47 4.18 13.83
CA VAL A 81 -6.09 2.78 13.54
C VAL A 81 -7.25 1.88 13.95
N VAL A 82 -7.99 1.33 12.98
CA VAL A 82 -9.16 0.48 13.25
C VAL A 82 -8.85 -1.00 13.23
N LEU A 83 -7.79 -1.42 12.54
CA LEU A 83 -7.36 -2.82 12.52
C LEU A 83 -5.83 -2.92 12.47
N VAL A 84 -5.30 -3.86 13.26
CA VAL A 84 -3.89 -4.31 13.18
C VAL A 84 -3.85 -5.82 13.21
N VAL A 85 -3.18 -6.41 12.21
CA VAL A 85 -2.81 -7.83 12.18
C VAL A 85 -1.29 -7.90 12.03
N ASP A 86 -0.59 -8.54 12.95
CA ASP A 86 0.87 -8.69 12.90
C ASP A 86 1.28 -10.10 13.34
N GLY A 87 2.55 -10.46 13.16
CA GLY A 87 3.12 -11.74 13.56
C GLY A 87 3.10 -12.80 12.46
N ILE A 88 2.47 -12.56 11.30
CA ILE A 88 2.50 -13.47 10.16
C ILE A 88 3.91 -13.40 9.53
N LYS A 89 4.53 -14.59 9.37
CA LYS A 89 5.88 -14.70 8.83
C LYS A 89 5.96 -14.19 7.39
N ASP A 90 7.06 -13.48 7.09
CA ASP A 90 7.38 -13.14 5.70
C ASP A 90 7.65 -14.40 4.88
N ASN A 91 7.13 -14.43 3.67
CA ASN A 91 7.39 -15.52 2.73
C ASN A 91 8.83 -15.49 2.24
N LYS A 92 9.32 -16.64 1.77
CA LYS A 92 10.48 -16.64 0.91
C LYS A 92 10.09 -16.05 -0.46
N PRO A 93 10.94 -15.21 -1.09
CA PRO A 93 10.65 -14.70 -2.42
C PRO A 93 10.26 -15.80 -3.42
N GLY A 94 9.20 -15.57 -4.18
CA GLY A 94 8.59 -16.57 -5.09
C GLY A 94 7.54 -17.49 -4.45
N GLU A 95 7.44 -17.53 -3.12
CA GLU A 95 6.40 -18.28 -2.40
C GLU A 95 5.30 -17.31 -1.92
N MET A 96 4.07 -17.82 -1.80
CA MET A 96 2.92 -17.03 -1.33
C MET A 96 2.13 -17.78 -0.29
N ASN A 97 1.57 -17.07 0.70
CA ASN A 97 0.68 -17.62 1.71
C ASN A 97 -0.77 -17.23 1.42
N SER A 98 -1.50 -18.11 0.74
CA SER A 98 -2.90 -17.89 0.36
C SER A 98 -3.90 -18.01 1.52
N TYR A 99 -3.50 -18.50 2.68
CA TYR A 99 -4.39 -18.59 3.86
C TYR A 99 -4.58 -17.22 4.53
N PHE A 100 -3.55 -16.38 4.50
CA PHE A 100 -3.56 -15.03 5.07
C PHE A 100 -3.33 -14.00 3.95
N ILE A 101 -4.31 -13.82 3.07
CA ILE A 101 -4.16 -13.06 1.82
C ILE A 101 -3.48 -11.70 2.03
N LEU A 102 -3.93 -10.92 3.00
CA LEU A 102 -3.37 -9.58 3.29
C LEU A 102 -2.04 -9.62 4.07
N GLY A 103 -1.72 -10.76 4.70
CA GLY A 103 -0.55 -10.84 5.59
C GLY A 103 -0.69 -9.91 6.80
N ASN A 104 0.43 -9.35 7.24
CA ASN A 104 0.42 -8.33 8.28
C ASN A 104 -0.18 -7.03 7.71
N THR A 105 -1.17 -6.47 8.41
CA THR A 105 -2.09 -5.48 7.86
C THR A 105 -2.36 -4.37 8.86
N VAL A 106 -2.46 -3.14 8.39
CA VAL A 106 -3.01 -2.00 9.11
C VAL A 106 -4.16 -1.42 8.29
N ILE A 107 -5.28 -1.12 8.95
CA ILE A 107 -6.36 -0.32 8.35
C ILE A 107 -6.51 0.95 9.17
N LEU A 108 -6.46 2.08 8.48
CA LEU A 108 -6.72 3.41 9.03
C LEU A 108 -8.11 3.87 8.61
N LYS A 109 -8.83 4.54 9.52
CA LYS A 109 -10.12 5.19 9.23
C LYS A 109 -9.95 6.70 9.30
N THR A 110 -10.34 7.40 8.25
CA THR A 110 -10.33 8.87 8.20
C THR A 110 -11.64 9.47 8.73
N ASP A 111 -11.64 10.77 9.01
CA ASP A 111 -12.84 11.52 9.41
C ASP A 111 -13.94 11.54 8.32
N ASN A 112 -13.59 11.20 7.07
CA ASN A 112 -14.53 11.07 5.96
C ASN A 112 -15.10 9.65 5.80
N ASP A 113 -14.93 8.77 6.80
CA ASP A 113 -15.34 7.36 6.76
C ASP A 113 -14.72 6.57 5.58
N GLU A 114 -13.48 6.92 5.22
CA GLU A 114 -12.66 6.19 4.26
C GLU A 114 -11.72 5.25 5.00
N TYR A 115 -11.58 4.02 4.51
CA TYR A 115 -10.73 3.01 5.12
C TYR A 115 -9.50 2.78 4.22
N LEU A 116 -8.33 3.11 4.75
CA LEU A 116 -7.05 3.00 4.06
C LEU A 116 -6.38 1.70 4.49
N LEU A 117 -6.30 0.75 3.59
CA LEU A 117 -5.73 -0.57 3.86
C LEU A 117 -4.29 -0.65 3.36
N PHE A 118 -3.41 -1.10 4.26
CA PHE A 118 -2.01 -1.42 4.01
C PHE A 118 -1.79 -2.90 4.26
N ALA A 119 -1.23 -3.63 3.32
CA ALA A 119 -0.97 -5.05 3.47
C ALA A 119 0.52 -5.40 3.29
N HIS A 120 0.85 -6.65 3.64
CA HIS A 120 2.16 -7.27 3.49
C HIS A 120 3.28 -6.68 4.33
N PHE A 121 2.97 -6.05 5.48
CA PHE A 121 4.00 -5.58 6.41
C PHE A 121 4.96 -6.71 6.80
N LYS A 122 6.19 -6.33 7.13
CA LYS A 122 7.21 -7.23 7.68
C LYS A 122 6.75 -7.76 9.04
N GLN A 123 7.00 -9.04 9.30
CA GLN A 123 6.65 -9.69 10.56
C GLN A 123 7.18 -8.91 11.77
N ASN A 124 6.32 -8.67 12.75
CA ASN A 124 6.62 -7.97 14.02
C ASN A 124 7.18 -6.55 13.83
N SER A 125 6.79 -5.86 12.77
CA SER A 125 7.29 -4.50 12.50
C SER A 125 6.26 -3.40 12.69
N ILE A 126 4.99 -3.73 12.87
CA ILE A 126 3.94 -2.73 13.07
C ILE A 126 4.10 -2.12 14.45
N VAL A 127 4.14 -0.78 14.52
CA VAL A 127 4.41 -0.03 15.76
C VAL A 127 3.18 0.64 16.34
N VAL A 128 2.07 0.67 15.59
CA VAL A 128 0.79 1.25 16.01
C VAL A 128 -0.15 0.18 16.55
N LYS A 129 -1.16 0.58 17.31
CA LYS A 129 -2.17 -0.31 17.90
C LYS A 129 -3.56 0.11 17.51
N GLN A 130 -4.46 -0.87 17.41
CA GLN A 130 -5.88 -0.61 17.20
C GLN A 130 -6.45 0.33 18.29
N GLY A 131 -7.20 1.33 17.84
CA GLY A 131 -7.78 2.37 18.67
C GLY A 131 -6.88 3.60 18.89
N GLU A 132 -5.63 3.59 18.40
CA GLU A 132 -4.76 4.77 18.42
C GLU A 132 -5.10 5.72 17.27
N ASN A 133 -4.87 7.02 17.47
CA ASN A 133 -4.85 8.00 16.40
C ASN A 133 -3.40 8.20 15.93
N VAL A 134 -3.21 8.27 14.64
CA VAL A 134 -1.93 8.57 14.00
C VAL A 134 -1.99 9.91 13.28
N GLU A 135 -0.87 10.62 13.27
CA GLU A 135 -0.70 11.86 12.52
C GLU A 135 -0.13 11.57 11.13
N LYS A 136 -0.42 12.45 10.19
CA LYS A 136 0.17 12.39 8.84
C LYS A 136 1.70 12.34 8.90
N GLY A 137 2.30 11.31 8.29
CA GLY A 137 3.74 11.07 8.28
C GLY A 137 4.24 10.19 9.43
N GLU A 138 3.37 9.78 10.36
CA GLU A 138 3.72 8.88 11.45
C GLU A 138 4.03 7.48 10.96
N LEU A 139 5.05 6.83 11.54
CA LEU A 139 5.45 5.47 11.19
C LEU A 139 4.36 4.45 11.58
N LEU A 140 3.95 3.63 10.62
CA LEU A 140 3.04 2.51 10.85
C LEU A 140 3.78 1.19 11.06
N GLY A 141 4.85 0.97 10.32
CA GLY A 141 5.64 -0.26 10.31
C GLY A 141 6.54 -0.33 9.09
N LEU A 142 7.05 -1.52 8.79
CA LEU A 142 8.00 -1.73 7.70
C LEU A 142 7.40 -2.59 6.60
N CYS A 143 7.72 -2.27 5.35
CA CYS A 143 7.38 -3.07 4.18
C CYS A 143 7.97 -4.46 4.28
N GLY A 144 7.17 -5.49 4.03
CA GLY A 144 7.56 -6.89 4.12
C GLY A 144 7.09 -7.72 2.93
N ASN A 145 6.96 -9.02 3.16
CA ASN A 145 6.54 -10.01 2.16
C ASN A 145 5.59 -11.05 2.76
N SER A 146 4.73 -10.65 3.69
CA SER A 146 3.78 -11.55 4.35
C SER A 146 2.49 -11.71 3.55
N GLY A 147 1.80 -12.83 3.71
CA GLY A 147 0.51 -13.08 3.05
C GLY A 147 0.64 -13.54 1.59
N ASN A 148 -0.31 -13.16 0.74
CA ASN A 148 -0.31 -13.53 -0.68
C ASN A 148 0.59 -12.57 -1.49
N SER A 149 1.86 -12.57 -1.14
CA SER A 149 2.90 -11.70 -1.70
C SER A 149 4.10 -12.54 -2.11
N SER A 150 4.54 -12.43 -3.35
CA SER A 150 5.68 -13.17 -3.91
C SER A 150 7.01 -12.42 -3.82
N GLU A 151 6.97 -11.11 -3.63
CA GLU A 151 8.14 -10.25 -3.40
C GLU A 151 7.75 -9.07 -2.50
N PRO A 152 8.71 -8.50 -1.75
CA PRO A 152 8.46 -7.35 -0.90
C PRO A 152 7.89 -6.15 -1.65
N HIS A 153 6.68 -5.74 -1.29
CA HIS A 153 6.00 -4.57 -1.84
C HIS A 153 4.98 -3.99 -0.85
N LEU A 154 4.57 -2.77 -1.06
CA LEU A 154 3.40 -2.19 -0.41
C LEU A 154 2.17 -2.44 -1.27
N HIS A 155 1.18 -3.17 -0.74
CA HIS A 155 -0.18 -3.12 -1.25
C HIS A 155 -0.96 -2.06 -0.49
N PHE A 156 -1.53 -1.09 -1.22
CA PHE A 156 -2.31 0.01 -0.67
C PHE A 156 -3.59 0.22 -1.45
N HIS A 157 -4.73 0.32 -0.76
CA HIS A 157 -5.96 0.78 -1.37
C HIS A 157 -6.88 1.48 -0.37
N ILE A 158 -7.87 2.19 -0.89
CA ILE A 158 -8.95 2.81 -0.12
C ILE A 158 -10.23 2.02 -0.37
N GLN A 159 -10.97 1.75 0.69
CA GLN A 159 -12.27 1.06 0.62
C GLN A 159 -13.32 1.80 1.46
N ASN A 160 -14.59 1.51 1.19
CA ASN A 160 -15.74 2.21 1.77
C ASN A 160 -16.19 1.69 3.13
N VAL A 161 -15.74 0.51 3.55
CA VAL A 161 -16.03 -0.10 4.85
C VAL A 161 -14.81 -0.89 5.32
N GLU A 162 -14.73 -1.20 6.63
CA GLU A 162 -13.59 -1.89 7.23
C GLU A 162 -13.41 -3.32 6.71
N ASP A 163 -14.51 -4.09 6.61
CA ASP A 163 -14.48 -5.50 6.18
C ASP A 163 -14.26 -5.61 4.67
N ILE A 164 -13.06 -6.07 4.26
CA ILE A 164 -12.70 -6.24 2.85
C ILE A 164 -13.66 -7.17 2.09
N ASN A 165 -14.33 -8.11 2.75
CA ASN A 165 -15.27 -9.02 2.09
C ASN A 165 -16.60 -8.34 1.71
N GLN A 166 -16.87 -7.16 2.26
CA GLN A 166 -18.06 -6.35 1.98
C GLN A 166 -17.69 -5.03 1.29
N ALA A 167 -16.41 -4.76 1.15
CA ALA A 167 -15.90 -3.49 0.67
C ALA A 167 -16.00 -3.34 -0.85
N THR A 168 -16.09 -2.09 -1.26
CA THR A 168 -15.83 -1.63 -2.62
C THR A 168 -14.64 -0.69 -2.58
N GLY A 169 -13.65 -0.96 -3.42
CA GLY A 169 -12.45 -0.14 -3.55
C GLY A 169 -12.75 1.22 -4.19
N ALA A 170 -11.94 2.20 -3.87
CA ALA A 170 -12.02 3.55 -4.40
C ALA A 170 -10.67 4.01 -4.97
N LYS A 171 -10.72 4.81 -6.03
CA LYS A 171 -9.51 5.35 -6.63
C LYS A 171 -8.83 6.34 -5.69
N SER A 172 -7.54 6.14 -5.45
CA SER A 172 -6.73 6.98 -4.56
C SER A 172 -6.03 8.09 -5.33
N TYR A 173 -6.21 9.34 -4.87
CA TYR A 173 -5.54 10.53 -5.39
C TYR A 173 -4.67 11.14 -4.31
N PHE A 174 -3.47 11.55 -4.67
CA PHE A 174 -2.51 12.19 -3.79
C PHE A 174 -2.42 13.69 -4.07
N GLU A 175 -2.28 14.51 -3.01
CA GLU A 175 -2.45 15.97 -3.09
C GLU A 175 -1.39 16.63 -3.97
N GLU A 176 -0.11 16.42 -3.66
CA GLU A 176 1.04 16.92 -4.43
C GLU A 176 2.18 15.91 -4.36
N ILE A 177 2.49 15.31 -5.49
CA ILE A 177 3.57 14.30 -5.60
C ILE A 177 4.43 14.57 -6.82
N TYR A 178 5.68 14.15 -6.77
CA TYR A 178 6.49 14.05 -7.97
C TYR A 178 6.22 12.73 -8.67
N VAL A 179 5.95 12.79 -9.97
CA VAL A 179 5.75 11.63 -10.86
C VAL A 179 6.76 11.74 -12.00
N ASN A 180 7.69 10.79 -12.08
CA ASN A 180 8.79 10.81 -13.04
C ASN A 180 9.58 12.15 -13.03
N GLY A 181 9.73 12.74 -11.84
CA GLY A 181 10.41 14.02 -11.64
C GLY A 181 9.55 15.28 -11.84
N GLU A 182 8.31 15.14 -12.32
CA GLU A 182 7.38 16.27 -12.50
C GLU A 182 6.37 16.36 -11.35
N LEU A 183 6.12 17.58 -10.85
CA LEU A 183 5.11 17.81 -9.82
C LEU A 183 3.71 17.64 -10.41
N LYS A 184 2.94 16.73 -9.86
CA LYS A 184 1.51 16.54 -10.15
C LYS A 184 0.68 16.88 -8.91
N LYS A 185 -0.54 17.36 -9.14
CA LYS A 185 -1.52 17.67 -8.08
C LYS A 185 -2.77 16.86 -8.31
N ASP A 186 -3.39 16.43 -7.19
CA ASP A 186 -4.62 15.62 -7.23
C ASP A 186 -4.49 14.48 -8.25
N TYR A 187 -3.44 13.69 -8.09
CA TYR A 187 -3.03 12.71 -9.09
C TYR A 187 -3.11 11.28 -8.54
N SER A 188 -3.61 10.36 -9.37
CA SER A 188 -3.63 8.92 -9.13
C SER A 188 -2.59 8.26 -10.03
N PRO A 189 -1.48 7.75 -9.48
CA PRO A 189 -0.40 7.17 -10.29
C PRO A 189 -0.83 5.93 -11.08
N ILE A 190 -0.09 5.64 -12.15
CA ILE A 190 -0.32 4.44 -12.95
C ILE A 190 0.95 3.58 -13.01
N LYS A 191 0.79 2.36 -13.50
CA LYS A 191 1.88 1.38 -13.68
C LYS A 191 3.12 1.98 -14.34
N ASN A 192 4.30 1.63 -13.81
CA ASN A 192 5.64 2.05 -14.24
C ASN A 192 6.01 3.51 -13.93
N GLU A 193 5.16 4.27 -13.27
CA GLU A 193 5.53 5.61 -12.80
C GLU A 193 6.39 5.53 -11.54
N LYS A 194 7.43 6.37 -11.48
CA LYS A 194 8.24 6.63 -10.28
C LYS A 194 7.62 7.78 -9.52
N ILE A 195 7.34 7.55 -8.24
CA ILE A 195 6.59 8.49 -7.40
C ILE A 195 7.33 8.76 -6.09
N LYS A 196 7.27 10.00 -5.64
CA LYS A 196 7.76 10.43 -4.31
C LYS A 196 6.96 11.62 -3.79
N ASN A 197 6.93 11.77 -2.48
CA ASN A 197 6.37 12.94 -1.84
C ASN A 197 7.14 14.21 -2.24
N LYS A 198 6.41 15.34 -2.21
CA LYS A 198 6.97 16.67 -2.39
C LYS A 198 7.88 17.07 -1.23
#